data_7e17378e9d09c82722c3699d2874e995
#
_entry.id   7e17378e9d09c82722c3699d2874e995
#
_cell.length_a   1.000
_cell.length_b   1.000
_cell.length_c   1.000
_cell.angle_alpha   90.00
_cell.angle_beta   90.00
_cell.angle_gamma   90.00
#
_symmetry.space_group_name_H-M   'P 1'
#
loop_
_entity.id
_entity.type
_entity.pdbx_description
1 polymer ?
#
loop_
_entity_poly.entity_id
_entity_poly.type
_entity_poly.pdbx_seq_one_letter_code
_entity_poly.pdbx_strand_id
1 'polypeptide(L)'
;MRFIGYSILVAALAVTVVPAAQAEEEGGTTQSYWLHMNSTPTTEKMISTEASRRDYVVLNAWETDLAKQLHAANPKIQIFVYKDLSSTRSYACQNGVDDTDLPTGVGYCEADPSWFLVGEDGQRFEYDGYEGHWQMDVGNPDYQNAWADKVVESSRGVFDGVFMDNALFACDTYHDGVCPAAYPTDEAMRDAYRAMFANTRQKFVDAGLKTVANMSNARLHEGAWDSYVEYLDGGFDEWWLTFGDKDLLSEYPEGWSRQVAQIAADEAKGKITWVQPHHSGAEQPFRYAFASYLLAAGSHAAISEIQETDRYDDAAAWRPEYDWNLGEPAAPYYEVAANVFRRDFACGTVLVNANKTGSSAVTVRLPEAQKNEKGASVRSVSLPGTTGSVLRKAC
;
A
#
# COMPACT_ATOMS: atom_id res chain seq x y z
N MET A 1 32.40 81.74 14.66
CA MET A 1 31.10 81.21 14.46
C MET A 1 31.21 80.04 13.39
N ARG A 2 31.16 78.83 13.82
CA ARG A 2 31.20 77.63 12.91
C ARG A 2 29.76 77.14 12.85
N PHE A 3 29.22 77.07 11.63
CA PHE A 3 27.94 76.43 11.36
C PHE A 3 28.17 74.95 11.08
N ILE A 4 27.52 74.05 11.86
CA ILE A 4 27.50 72.59 11.63
C ILE A 4 26.20 72.31 10.88
N GLY A 5 26.35 71.85 9.63
CA GLY A 5 25.24 71.38 8.80
C GLY A 5 24.93 69.95 9.15
N TYR A 6 23.68 69.64 9.51
CA TYR A 6 23.17 68.27 9.64
C TYR A 6 22.59 67.84 8.28
N SER A 7 23.15 66.77 7.73
CA SER A 7 22.58 66.05 6.55
C SER A 7 21.62 65.00 7.06
N ILE A 8 20.34 65.07 6.69
CA ILE A 8 19.35 64.05 6.93
C ILE A 8 19.41 63.01 5.81
N LEU A 9 19.78 61.79 6.17
CA LEU A 9 19.76 60.68 5.26
C LEU A 9 18.33 60.05 5.25
N VAL A 10 17.59 60.18 4.16
CA VAL A 10 16.33 59.52 3.95
C VAL A 10 16.59 58.11 3.42
N ALA A 11 16.37 57.09 4.24
CA ALA A 11 16.42 55.69 3.78
C ALA A 11 15.08 55.31 3.12
N ALA A 12 15.10 55.06 1.83
CA ALA A 12 13.96 54.52 1.11
C ALA A 12 13.87 53.00 1.39
N LEU A 13 12.84 52.56 2.07
CA LEU A 13 12.49 51.14 2.20
C LEU A 13 11.94 50.65 0.83
N ALA A 14 12.68 49.82 0.14
CA ALA A 14 12.18 49.08 -0.98
C ALA A 14 11.34 47.90 -0.49
N VAL A 15 10.03 47.96 -0.66
CA VAL A 15 9.11 46.85 -0.41
C VAL A 15 9.26 45.88 -1.60
N THR A 16 9.98 44.79 -1.39
CA THR A 16 9.97 43.67 -2.34
C THR A 16 8.66 42.95 -2.23
N VAL A 17 7.79 43.11 -3.21
CA VAL A 17 6.61 42.26 -3.41
C VAL A 17 7.12 40.88 -3.82
N VAL A 18 7.08 39.93 -2.88
CA VAL A 18 7.27 38.51 -3.19
C VAL A 18 6.04 38.08 -4.01
N PRO A 19 6.20 37.57 -5.25
CA PRO A 19 5.06 37.03 -5.97
C PRO A 19 4.45 35.91 -5.13
N ALA A 20 3.13 35.91 -4.98
CA ALA A 20 2.41 34.81 -4.40
C ALA A 20 2.84 33.53 -5.16
N ALA A 21 3.33 32.53 -4.45
CA ALA A 21 3.53 31.22 -5.02
C ALA A 21 2.23 30.81 -5.70
N GLN A 22 2.29 30.50 -7.00
CA GLN A 22 1.20 29.81 -7.66
C GLN A 22 0.94 28.55 -6.85
N ALA A 23 -0.27 28.41 -6.33
CA ALA A 23 -0.71 27.14 -5.77
C ALA A 23 -0.48 26.09 -6.88
N GLU A 24 0.39 25.12 -6.65
CA GLU A 24 0.47 23.93 -7.49
C GLU A 24 -0.97 23.38 -7.52
N GLU A 25 -1.47 23.04 -8.70
CA GLU A 25 -2.74 22.33 -8.81
C GLU A 25 -2.57 21.06 -7.98
N GLU A 26 -3.18 21.03 -6.80
CA GLU A 26 -3.16 19.86 -5.95
C GLU A 26 -3.85 18.75 -6.72
N GLY A 27 -3.14 17.65 -6.93
CA GLY A 27 -3.68 16.43 -7.55
C GLY A 27 -4.93 15.94 -6.84
N GLY A 28 -5.58 14.90 -7.36
CA GLY A 28 -6.76 14.30 -6.73
C GLY A 28 -6.49 13.91 -5.26
N THR A 29 -7.54 13.79 -4.48
CA THR A 29 -7.45 13.35 -3.07
C THR A 29 -6.96 11.90 -2.92
N THR A 30 -6.94 11.14 -4.01
CA THR A 30 -6.62 9.72 -4.05
C THR A 30 -5.17 9.50 -4.45
N GLN A 31 -4.41 8.80 -3.61
CA GLN A 31 -3.13 8.22 -4.01
C GLN A 31 -3.33 6.81 -4.57
N SER A 32 -2.51 6.43 -5.53
CA SER A 32 -2.60 5.11 -6.14
C SER A 32 -1.23 4.51 -6.44
N TYR A 33 -1.21 3.19 -6.61
CA TYR A 33 0.02 2.46 -6.92
C TYR A 33 -0.19 1.53 -8.12
N TRP A 34 0.91 1.07 -8.70
CA TRP A 34 0.96 0.06 -9.75
C TRP A 34 1.87 -1.08 -9.33
N LEU A 35 1.32 -2.28 -9.26
CA LEU A 35 2.10 -3.50 -9.11
C LEU A 35 2.39 -4.07 -10.50
N HIS A 36 3.62 -3.91 -10.98
CA HIS A 36 4.09 -4.48 -12.25
C HIS A 36 4.94 -5.72 -11.94
N MET A 37 4.23 -6.85 -11.79
CA MET A 37 4.82 -8.10 -11.29
C MET A 37 5.09 -9.12 -12.38
N ASN A 38 4.81 -8.79 -13.64
CA ASN A 38 4.99 -9.68 -14.76
C ASN A 38 5.98 -9.15 -15.79
N SER A 39 6.23 -9.94 -16.83
CA SER A 39 7.16 -9.59 -17.91
C SER A 39 6.48 -8.91 -19.11
N THR A 40 5.28 -8.36 -18.96
CA THR A 40 4.60 -7.66 -20.06
C THR A 40 5.41 -6.42 -20.44
N PRO A 41 5.83 -6.29 -21.71
CA PRO A 41 6.61 -5.15 -22.14
C PRO A 41 5.84 -3.84 -21.99
N THR A 42 6.46 -2.86 -21.36
CA THR A 42 5.91 -1.51 -21.23
C THR A 42 6.21 -0.66 -22.45
N THR A 43 5.25 0.17 -22.87
CA THR A 43 5.42 1.14 -23.95
C THR A 43 5.74 2.53 -23.37
N GLU A 44 6.37 3.42 -24.15
CA GLU A 44 6.61 4.80 -23.76
C GLU A 44 5.32 5.52 -23.33
N LYS A 45 4.21 5.25 -24.02
CA LYS A 45 2.90 5.79 -23.66
C LYS A 45 2.42 5.28 -22.31
N MET A 46 2.61 4.01 -22.03
CA MET A 46 2.24 3.39 -20.76
C MET A 46 3.07 3.97 -19.62
N ILE A 47 4.39 4.08 -19.82
CA ILE A 47 5.31 4.69 -18.85
C ILE A 47 4.89 6.13 -18.52
N SER A 48 4.67 6.98 -19.53
CA SER A 48 4.27 8.37 -19.31
C SER A 48 2.90 8.49 -18.63
N THR A 49 1.95 7.60 -18.99
CA THR A 49 0.62 7.58 -18.41
C THR A 49 0.67 7.16 -16.94
N GLU A 50 1.32 6.04 -16.62
CA GLU A 50 1.36 5.55 -15.25
C GLU A 50 2.23 6.44 -14.35
N ALA A 51 3.33 6.99 -14.85
CA ALA A 51 4.13 7.97 -14.10
C ALA A 51 3.35 9.24 -13.73
N SER A 52 2.36 9.65 -14.55
CA SER A 52 1.51 10.82 -14.26
C SER A 52 0.37 10.54 -13.29
N ARG A 53 0.04 9.27 -13.03
CA ARG A 53 -1.16 8.83 -12.29
C ARG A 53 -0.84 8.14 -10.97
N ARG A 54 0.36 7.55 -10.85
CA ARG A 54 0.71 6.73 -9.70
C ARG A 54 1.69 7.46 -8.79
N ASP A 55 1.46 7.29 -7.51
CA ASP A 55 2.37 7.76 -6.46
C ASP A 55 3.46 6.73 -6.18
N TYR A 56 3.11 5.44 -6.34
CA TYR A 56 3.99 4.31 -6.09
C TYR A 56 3.93 3.30 -7.23
N VAL A 57 5.06 2.65 -7.49
CA VAL A 57 5.17 1.52 -8.43
C VAL A 57 6.02 0.43 -7.79
N VAL A 58 5.60 -0.82 -7.94
CA VAL A 58 6.42 -2.00 -7.61
C VAL A 58 6.87 -2.66 -8.90
N LEU A 59 8.16 -2.89 -9.04
CA LEU A 59 8.79 -3.49 -10.22
C LEU A 59 9.55 -4.77 -9.84
N ASN A 60 9.75 -5.63 -10.82
CA ASN A 60 10.69 -6.74 -10.67
C ASN A 60 12.14 -6.27 -10.60
N ALA A 61 13.02 -7.08 -10.04
CA ALA A 61 14.43 -6.75 -9.81
C ALA A 61 15.21 -6.45 -11.11
N TRP A 62 14.81 -7.06 -12.23
CA TRP A 62 15.46 -6.85 -13.55
C TRP A 62 14.98 -5.60 -14.30
N GLU A 63 13.97 -4.88 -13.80
CA GLU A 63 13.36 -3.74 -14.48
C GLU A 63 14.00 -2.40 -14.12
N THR A 64 15.32 -2.39 -13.92
CA THR A 64 16.08 -1.19 -13.52
C THR A 64 15.99 -0.06 -14.54
N ASP A 65 15.88 -0.37 -15.84
CA ASP A 65 15.74 0.65 -16.89
C ASP A 65 14.32 1.23 -16.92
N LEU A 66 13.29 0.44 -16.60
CA LEU A 66 11.94 0.93 -16.42
C LEU A 66 11.85 1.88 -15.21
N ALA A 67 12.51 1.54 -14.11
CA ALA A 67 12.61 2.42 -12.94
C ALA A 67 13.19 3.80 -13.31
N LYS A 68 14.30 3.84 -14.05
CA LYS A 68 14.90 5.09 -14.52
C LYS A 68 13.98 5.90 -15.43
N GLN A 69 13.23 5.23 -16.32
CA GLN A 69 12.28 5.88 -17.23
C GLN A 69 11.09 6.48 -16.48
N LEU A 70 10.55 5.78 -15.48
CA LEU A 70 9.47 6.28 -14.63
C LEU A 70 9.93 7.50 -13.82
N HIS A 71 11.12 7.46 -13.21
CA HIS A 71 11.68 8.62 -12.52
C HIS A 71 11.96 9.81 -13.46
N ALA A 72 12.41 9.55 -14.68
CA ALA A 72 12.60 10.60 -15.67
C ALA A 72 11.27 11.26 -16.08
N ALA A 73 10.18 10.48 -16.12
CA ALA A 73 8.84 10.97 -16.44
C ALA A 73 8.18 11.69 -15.25
N ASN A 74 8.40 11.21 -14.02
CA ASN A 74 7.91 11.83 -12.79
C ASN A 74 8.93 11.65 -11.63
N PRO A 75 9.73 12.67 -11.31
CA PRO A 75 10.69 12.58 -10.22
C PRO A 75 10.11 12.42 -8.81
N LYS A 76 8.79 12.57 -8.65
CA LYS A 76 8.11 12.41 -7.35
C LYS A 76 7.59 10.99 -7.11
N ILE A 77 7.50 10.17 -8.17
CA ILE A 77 7.03 8.78 -8.05
C ILE A 77 8.00 7.97 -7.18
N GLN A 78 7.47 7.10 -6.35
CA GLN A 78 8.29 6.22 -5.52
C GLN A 78 8.26 4.80 -6.09
N ILE A 79 9.43 4.26 -6.37
CA ILE A 79 9.58 2.97 -7.05
C ILE A 79 10.18 1.95 -6.09
N PHE A 80 9.45 0.87 -5.87
CA PHE A 80 9.84 -0.23 -5.00
C PHE A 80 10.21 -1.45 -5.83
N VAL A 81 11.25 -2.15 -5.39
CA VAL A 81 11.58 -3.46 -5.96
C VAL A 81 10.86 -4.56 -5.21
N TYR A 82 10.26 -5.51 -5.95
CA TYR A 82 9.71 -6.73 -5.38
C TYR A 82 10.81 -7.66 -4.88
N LYS A 83 10.68 -8.10 -3.63
CA LYS A 83 11.55 -9.13 -3.03
C LYS A 83 10.73 -10.03 -2.11
N ASP A 84 10.72 -11.33 -2.41
CA ASP A 84 10.16 -12.31 -1.48
C ASP A 84 11.04 -12.42 -0.24
N LEU A 85 10.41 -12.21 0.92
CA LEU A 85 11.09 -12.19 2.22
C LEU A 85 11.38 -13.59 2.74
N SER A 86 10.50 -14.53 2.46
CA SER A 86 10.41 -15.81 3.16
C SER A 86 10.56 -17.03 2.27
N SER A 87 10.90 -16.84 0.99
CA SER A 87 11.19 -17.99 0.13
C SER A 87 12.33 -17.73 -0.85
N THR A 88 12.89 -18.81 -1.38
CA THR A 88 13.83 -18.80 -2.51
C THR A 88 13.32 -19.68 -3.65
N ARG A 89 13.95 -19.57 -4.83
CA ARG A 89 13.47 -20.17 -6.07
C ARG A 89 14.44 -21.20 -6.61
N SER A 90 14.12 -22.51 -6.49
CA SER A 90 15.00 -23.56 -7.01
C SER A 90 15.14 -23.55 -8.53
N TYR A 91 14.10 -23.11 -9.26
CA TYR A 91 14.16 -22.99 -10.72
C TYR A 91 15.08 -21.86 -11.22
N ALA A 92 15.42 -20.89 -10.38
CA ALA A 92 16.39 -19.84 -10.68
C ALA A 92 17.84 -20.31 -10.46
N CYS A 93 18.05 -21.49 -9.90
CA CYS A 93 19.36 -22.11 -9.71
C CYS A 93 19.66 -23.08 -10.86
N GLN A 94 20.54 -22.69 -11.78
CA GLN A 94 20.91 -23.51 -12.94
C GLN A 94 22.40 -23.86 -12.92
N ASN A 95 22.70 -25.15 -13.03
CA ASN A 95 24.09 -25.64 -12.98
C ASN A 95 24.89 -25.21 -11.74
N GLY A 96 24.22 -25.05 -10.60
CA GLY A 96 24.84 -24.63 -9.34
C GLY A 96 25.07 -23.11 -9.24
N VAL A 97 24.46 -22.31 -10.10
CA VAL A 97 24.56 -20.84 -10.11
C VAL A 97 23.15 -20.26 -10.14
N ASP A 98 22.90 -19.33 -9.25
CA ASP A 98 21.64 -18.57 -9.22
C ASP A 98 21.63 -17.48 -10.30
N ASP A 99 20.44 -17.14 -10.82
CA ASP A 99 20.24 -15.99 -11.67
C ASP A 99 20.60 -14.68 -10.91
N THR A 100 20.94 -13.63 -11.64
CA THR A 100 21.43 -12.38 -11.04
C THR A 100 20.31 -11.55 -10.42
N ASP A 101 19.25 -11.30 -11.13
CA ASP A 101 18.19 -10.35 -10.72
C ASP A 101 17.00 -11.10 -10.08
N LEU A 102 17.28 -11.76 -8.95
CA LEU A 102 16.30 -12.61 -8.27
C LEU A 102 15.11 -11.83 -7.70
N PRO A 103 13.89 -12.41 -7.78
CA PRO A 103 12.72 -11.92 -7.05
C PRO A 103 12.84 -12.18 -5.53
N THR A 104 13.94 -12.75 -5.06
CA THR A 104 14.26 -13.04 -3.66
C THR A 104 15.56 -12.32 -3.26
N GLY A 105 15.86 -12.25 -1.98
CA GLY A 105 17.14 -11.68 -1.52
C GLY A 105 18.29 -12.68 -1.64
N VAL A 106 18.01 -13.98 -1.37
CA VAL A 106 18.99 -15.07 -1.38
C VAL A 106 18.59 -16.09 -2.44
N GLY A 107 19.56 -16.51 -3.25
CA GLY A 107 19.37 -17.54 -4.26
C GLY A 107 19.37 -18.95 -3.65
N TYR A 108 18.75 -19.90 -4.34
CA TYR A 108 18.63 -21.28 -3.89
C TYR A 108 19.96 -22.04 -3.85
N CYS A 109 20.82 -21.79 -4.87
CA CYS A 109 22.13 -22.43 -4.98
C CYS A 109 23.12 -21.98 -3.91
N GLU A 110 23.06 -20.69 -3.54
CA GLU A 110 23.97 -20.08 -2.58
C GLU A 110 23.49 -20.19 -1.15
N ALA A 111 22.20 -20.49 -0.92
CA ALA A 111 21.62 -20.55 0.42
C ALA A 111 22.26 -21.63 1.26
N ASP A 112 22.69 -21.28 2.48
CA ASP A 112 23.14 -22.25 3.45
C ASP A 112 21.99 -23.24 3.76
N PRO A 113 22.25 -24.56 3.81
CA PRO A 113 21.23 -25.54 4.14
C PRO A 113 20.46 -25.29 5.46
N SER A 114 21.09 -24.64 6.42
CA SER A 114 20.47 -24.28 7.71
C SER A 114 19.49 -23.10 7.63
N TRP A 115 19.39 -22.42 6.49
CA TRP A 115 18.47 -21.31 6.29
C TRP A 115 17.11 -21.74 5.77
N PHE A 116 16.93 -23.02 5.45
CA PHE A 116 15.63 -23.53 5.02
C PHE A 116 14.79 -23.98 6.23
N LEU A 117 13.50 -23.65 6.22
CA LEU A 117 12.59 -24.25 7.18
C LEU A 117 12.37 -25.73 6.86
N VAL A 118 12.28 -26.52 7.92
CA VAL A 118 12.07 -27.96 7.82
C VAL A 118 10.92 -28.41 8.72
N GLY A 119 10.26 -29.48 8.32
CA GLY A 119 9.26 -30.18 9.11
C GLY A 119 9.89 -31.04 10.21
N GLU A 120 9.06 -31.70 11.03
CA GLU A 120 9.50 -32.66 12.03
C GLU A 120 10.23 -33.88 11.43
N ASP A 121 9.94 -34.17 10.17
CA ASP A 121 10.59 -35.22 9.38
C ASP A 121 11.96 -34.81 8.80
N GLY A 122 12.36 -33.57 9.01
CA GLY A 122 13.60 -32.97 8.49
C GLY A 122 13.54 -32.63 6.99
N GLN A 123 12.38 -32.73 6.33
CA GLN A 123 12.24 -32.30 4.95
C GLN A 123 12.01 -30.77 4.89
N ARG A 124 12.57 -30.14 3.84
CA ARG A 124 12.37 -28.72 3.58
C ARG A 124 10.92 -28.46 3.19
N PHE A 125 10.39 -27.31 3.57
CA PHE A 125 9.08 -26.85 3.14
C PHE A 125 9.16 -26.22 1.75
N GLU A 126 8.33 -26.72 0.84
CA GLU A 126 8.01 -26.09 -0.44
C GLU A 126 6.60 -25.50 -0.33
N TYR A 127 6.34 -24.33 -0.89
CA TYR A 127 5.03 -23.70 -0.82
C TYR A 127 4.00 -24.47 -1.65
N ASP A 128 2.92 -24.91 -1.03
CA ASP A 128 1.80 -25.56 -1.71
C ASP A 128 1.23 -24.66 -2.82
N GLY A 129 1.15 -25.22 -4.03
CA GLY A 129 0.69 -24.51 -5.21
C GLY A 129 1.74 -23.65 -5.92
N TYR A 130 2.96 -23.58 -5.38
CA TYR A 130 4.05 -22.79 -5.96
C TYR A 130 5.32 -23.64 -6.12
N GLU A 131 5.35 -24.50 -7.13
CA GLU A 131 6.49 -25.40 -7.41
C GLU A 131 7.82 -24.63 -7.50
N GLY A 132 8.82 -25.10 -6.77
CA GLY A 132 10.14 -24.51 -6.70
C GLY A 132 10.29 -23.32 -5.74
N HIS A 133 9.24 -22.97 -4.98
CA HIS A 133 9.30 -21.94 -3.92
C HIS A 133 9.59 -22.62 -2.57
N TRP A 134 10.80 -22.45 -2.06
CA TRP A 134 11.27 -23.08 -0.83
C TRP A 134 11.29 -22.10 0.32
N GLN A 135 10.63 -22.44 1.43
CA GLN A 135 10.49 -21.54 2.56
C GLN A 135 11.82 -21.39 3.33
N MET A 136 12.15 -20.15 3.64
CA MET A 136 13.35 -19.77 4.37
C MET A 136 13.04 -19.48 5.83
N ASP A 137 14.02 -19.72 6.69
CA ASP A 137 13.95 -19.44 8.12
C ASP A 137 14.19 -17.95 8.39
N VAL A 138 13.12 -17.17 8.37
CA VAL A 138 13.16 -15.73 8.65
C VAL A 138 13.58 -15.39 10.08
N GLY A 139 13.59 -16.35 11.01
CA GLY A 139 14.10 -16.18 12.36
C GLY A 139 15.60 -16.45 12.50
N ASN A 140 16.24 -17.01 11.47
CA ASN A 140 17.68 -17.27 11.48
C ASN A 140 18.47 -15.97 11.25
N PRO A 141 19.30 -15.50 12.20
CA PRO A 141 20.02 -14.24 12.08
C PRO A 141 20.98 -14.16 10.88
N ASP A 142 21.58 -15.29 10.49
CA ASP A 142 22.49 -15.33 9.35
C ASP A 142 21.73 -15.17 8.03
N TYR A 143 20.56 -15.81 7.91
CA TYR A 143 19.64 -15.57 6.78
C TYR A 143 19.17 -14.12 6.74
N GLN A 144 18.71 -13.56 7.86
CA GLN A 144 18.26 -12.17 7.95
C GLN A 144 19.34 -11.21 7.43
N ASN A 145 20.58 -11.38 7.87
CA ASN A 145 21.69 -10.55 7.45
C ASN A 145 22.01 -10.72 5.96
N ALA A 146 22.12 -11.96 5.49
CA ALA A 146 22.42 -12.26 4.08
C ALA A 146 21.35 -11.70 3.16
N TRP A 147 20.06 -11.90 3.50
CA TRP A 147 18.93 -11.39 2.74
C TRP A 147 18.96 -9.86 2.64
N ALA A 148 19.10 -9.18 3.78
CA ALA A 148 19.07 -7.72 3.80
C ALA A 148 20.28 -7.10 3.08
N ASP A 149 21.49 -7.67 3.25
CA ASP A 149 22.70 -7.15 2.59
C ASP A 149 22.57 -7.25 1.06
N LYS A 150 22.12 -8.38 0.54
CA LYS A 150 21.92 -8.60 -0.90
C LYS A 150 20.81 -7.71 -1.48
N VAL A 151 19.69 -7.59 -0.77
CA VAL A 151 18.59 -6.72 -1.20
C VAL A 151 19.04 -5.26 -1.22
N VAL A 152 19.75 -4.78 -0.20
CA VAL A 152 20.30 -3.42 -0.15
C VAL A 152 21.30 -3.22 -1.29
N GLU A 153 22.23 -4.16 -1.52
CA GLU A 153 23.23 -4.07 -2.57
C GLU A 153 22.59 -3.93 -3.96
N SER A 154 21.57 -4.77 -4.26
CA SER A 154 20.91 -4.78 -5.56
C SER A 154 19.93 -3.63 -5.78
N SER A 155 19.45 -2.97 -4.72
CA SER A 155 18.36 -1.99 -4.79
C SER A 155 18.81 -0.55 -4.67
N ARG A 156 19.87 -0.30 -3.88
CA ARG A 156 20.33 1.06 -3.58
C ARG A 156 20.76 1.84 -4.81
N GLY A 157 20.23 3.07 -4.94
CA GLY A 157 20.54 3.98 -6.04
C GLY A 157 19.78 3.69 -7.33
N VAL A 158 18.88 2.70 -7.32
CA VAL A 158 17.99 2.37 -8.44
C VAL A 158 16.52 2.53 -8.01
N PHE A 159 16.17 1.99 -6.83
CA PHE A 159 14.83 2.00 -6.28
C PHE A 159 14.77 2.90 -5.04
N ASP A 160 13.57 3.39 -4.71
CA ASP A 160 13.30 4.19 -3.50
C ASP A 160 12.96 3.31 -2.30
N GLY A 161 12.59 2.05 -2.55
CA GLY A 161 12.23 1.11 -1.49
C GLY A 161 12.18 -0.33 -1.94
N VAL A 162 11.81 -1.17 -0.98
CA VAL A 162 11.65 -2.62 -1.14
C VAL A 162 10.23 -3.00 -0.77
N PHE A 163 9.53 -3.67 -1.67
CA PHE A 163 8.30 -4.36 -1.41
C PHE A 163 8.62 -5.80 -1.01
N MET A 164 8.36 -6.12 0.26
CA MET A 164 8.70 -7.39 0.88
C MET A 164 7.47 -8.30 0.85
N ASP A 165 7.44 -9.24 -0.06
CA ASP A 165 6.31 -10.18 -0.17
C ASP A 165 6.39 -11.29 0.88
N ASN A 166 5.24 -11.89 1.21
CA ASN A 166 5.10 -13.01 2.13
C ASN A 166 5.52 -12.73 3.58
N ALA A 167 5.10 -11.60 4.15
CA ALA A 167 5.18 -11.38 5.59
C ALA A 167 4.05 -12.13 6.30
N LEU A 168 4.25 -13.39 6.61
CA LEU A 168 3.21 -14.32 7.06
C LEU A 168 2.81 -14.10 8.53
N PHE A 169 1.54 -14.37 8.83
CA PHE A 169 0.97 -14.30 10.20
C PHE A 169 0.66 -15.66 10.81
N ALA A 170 0.52 -16.69 10.00
CA ALA A 170 0.22 -18.04 10.44
C ALA A 170 1.34 -19.00 10.02
N CYS A 171 1.65 -19.94 10.88
CA CYS A 171 2.77 -20.87 10.68
C CYS A 171 2.51 -21.91 9.59
N ASP A 172 1.24 -22.19 9.31
CA ASP A 172 0.79 -23.16 8.30
C ASP A 172 0.45 -22.53 6.94
N THR A 173 0.71 -21.24 6.77
CA THR A 173 0.49 -20.57 5.48
C THR A 173 1.31 -21.28 4.40
N TYR A 174 0.65 -21.67 3.31
CA TYR A 174 1.20 -22.50 2.20
C TYR A 174 1.56 -23.94 2.58
N HIS A 175 1.11 -24.48 3.70
CA HIS A 175 1.52 -25.83 4.14
C HIS A 175 0.38 -26.71 4.66
N ASP A 176 -0.83 -26.47 4.19
CA ASP A 176 -2.03 -27.31 4.41
C ASP A 176 -2.25 -27.74 5.87
N GLY A 177 -2.07 -26.79 6.80
CA GLY A 177 -2.28 -27.02 8.24
C GLY A 177 -1.04 -27.56 8.98
N VAL A 178 0.15 -27.60 8.35
CA VAL A 178 1.38 -28.07 8.98
C VAL A 178 2.33 -26.92 9.26
N CYS A 179 2.69 -26.73 10.53
CA CYS A 179 3.68 -25.72 10.93
C CYS A 179 5.11 -26.26 10.83
N PRO A 180 6.10 -25.39 10.52
CA PRO A 180 7.52 -25.76 10.59
C PRO A 180 7.94 -26.16 12.00
N ALA A 181 8.90 -27.09 12.13
CA ALA A 181 9.39 -27.56 13.41
C ALA A 181 9.96 -26.43 14.32
N ALA A 182 10.57 -25.41 13.70
CA ALA A 182 11.10 -24.25 14.42
C ALA A 182 9.98 -23.32 14.95
N TYR A 183 8.81 -23.29 14.30
CA TYR A 183 7.70 -22.37 14.60
C TYR A 183 6.38 -23.12 14.69
N PRO A 184 6.15 -23.88 15.78
CA PRO A 184 4.98 -24.76 15.91
C PRO A 184 3.65 -24.00 16.19
N THR A 185 3.70 -22.68 16.25
CA THR A 185 2.54 -21.83 16.48
C THR A 185 2.63 -20.53 15.67
N ASP A 186 1.50 -19.94 15.37
CA ASP A 186 1.40 -18.63 14.70
C ASP A 186 2.21 -17.54 15.44
N GLU A 187 2.15 -17.53 16.78
CA GLU A 187 2.89 -16.55 17.56
C GLU A 187 4.40 -16.70 17.40
N ALA A 188 4.91 -17.95 17.41
CA ALA A 188 6.33 -18.21 17.19
C ALA A 188 6.77 -17.77 15.78
N MET A 189 5.93 -18.00 14.77
CA MET A 189 6.17 -17.52 13.40
C MET A 189 6.17 -15.99 13.35
N ARG A 190 5.18 -15.33 13.97
CA ARG A 190 5.12 -13.85 14.04
C ARG A 190 6.32 -13.25 14.77
N ASP A 191 6.82 -13.91 15.85
CA ASP A 191 8.03 -13.49 16.54
C ASP A 191 9.26 -13.54 15.64
N ALA A 192 9.38 -14.55 14.79
CA ALA A 192 10.48 -14.67 13.82
C ALA A 192 10.43 -13.53 12.78
N TYR A 193 9.26 -13.18 12.25
CA TYR A 193 9.10 -12.03 11.35
C TYR A 193 9.40 -10.69 12.05
N ARG A 194 8.91 -10.49 13.27
CA ARG A 194 9.28 -9.29 14.06
C ARG A 194 10.77 -9.15 14.22
N ALA A 195 11.46 -10.26 14.56
CA ALA A 195 12.91 -10.27 14.66
C ALA A 195 13.61 -9.93 13.33
N MET A 196 13.14 -10.50 12.21
CA MET A 196 13.63 -10.19 10.87
C MET A 196 13.55 -8.69 10.59
N PHE A 197 12.38 -8.08 10.77
CA PHE A 197 12.17 -6.65 10.51
C PHE A 197 13.02 -5.77 11.47
N ALA A 198 13.02 -6.09 12.77
CA ALA A 198 13.78 -5.33 13.75
C ALA A 198 15.29 -5.35 13.46
N ASN A 199 15.83 -6.52 13.16
CA ASN A 199 17.27 -6.72 12.96
C ASN A 199 17.78 -6.15 11.63
N THR A 200 16.91 -6.09 10.60
CA THR A 200 17.31 -5.62 9.27
C THR A 200 16.98 -4.14 9.01
N ARG A 201 16.08 -3.54 9.80
CA ARG A 201 15.61 -2.15 9.64
C ARG A 201 16.74 -1.17 9.37
N GLN A 202 17.78 -1.17 10.20
CA GLN A 202 18.84 -0.16 10.12
C GLN A 202 19.61 -0.22 8.79
N LYS A 203 19.77 -1.40 8.19
CA LYS A 203 20.42 -1.56 6.89
C LYS A 203 19.67 -0.83 5.77
N PHE A 204 18.32 -0.91 5.76
CA PHE A 204 17.48 -0.21 4.79
C PHE A 204 17.48 1.30 5.03
N VAL A 205 17.39 1.74 6.29
CA VAL A 205 17.50 3.16 6.66
C VAL A 205 18.82 3.76 6.21
N ASP A 206 19.94 3.10 6.47
CA ASP A 206 21.29 3.56 6.07
C ASP A 206 21.47 3.58 4.54
N ALA A 207 20.73 2.74 3.83
CA ALA A 207 20.70 2.72 2.37
C ALA A 207 19.75 3.76 1.75
N GLY A 208 18.90 4.41 2.55
CA GLY A 208 17.86 5.33 2.09
C GLY A 208 16.69 4.62 1.41
N LEU A 209 16.48 3.34 1.70
CA LEU A 209 15.41 2.51 1.14
C LEU A 209 14.22 2.42 2.10
N LYS A 210 13.02 2.73 1.62
CA LYS A 210 11.77 2.46 2.35
C LYS A 210 11.43 0.97 2.30
N THR A 211 10.64 0.52 3.26
CA THR A 211 10.20 -0.88 3.36
C THR A 211 8.69 -0.97 3.51
N VAL A 212 8.04 -1.70 2.62
CA VAL A 212 6.60 -2.03 2.67
C VAL A 212 6.46 -3.54 2.56
N ALA A 213 5.74 -4.18 3.49
CA ALA A 213 5.56 -5.63 3.46
C ALA A 213 4.12 -6.03 3.08
N ASN A 214 3.97 -7.11 2.32
CA ASN A 214 2.67 -7.74 2.08
C ASN A 214 2.20 -8.47 3.33
N MET A 215 1.14 -7.96 3.94
CA MET A 215 0.55 -8.41 5.20
C MET A 215 -0.92 -8.76 5.02
N SER A 216 -1.21 -9.54 4.02
CA SER A 216 -2.56 -9.99 3.69
C SER A 216 -3.24 -10.69 4.89
N ASN A 217 -4.54 -10.49 5.04
CA ASN A 217 -5.34 -11.10 6.12
C ASN A 217 -4.98 -10.66 7.56
N ALA A 218 -4.23 -9.58 7.74
CA ALA A 218 -3.87 -9.05 9.07
C ALA A 218 -5.10 -8.83 9.98
N ARG A 219 -6.27 -8.54 9.42
CA ARG A 219 -7.54 -8.40 10.16
C ARG A 219 -7.92 -9.63 11.01
N LEU A 220 -7.45 -10.82 10.63
CA LEU A 220 -7.70 -12.08 11.33
C LEU A 220 -6.76 -12.27 12.53
N HIS A 221 -5.70 -11.46 12.64
CA HIS A 221 -4.66 -11.57 13.65
C HIS A 221 -4.52 -10.23 14.37
N GLU A 222 -5.28 -10.05 15.47
CA GLU A 222 -5.32 -8.79 16.22
C GLU A 222 -3.90 -8.35 16.67
N GLY A 223 -3.55 -7.08 16.37
CA GLY A 223 -2.25 -6.48 16.71
C GLY A 223 -1.07 -6.92 15.86
N ALA A 224 -1.24 -7.92 14.97
CA ALA A 224 -0.14 -8.42 14.14
C ALA A 224 0.40 -7.37 13.16
N TRP A 225 -0.48 -6.64 12.47
CA TRP A 225 -0.11 -5.54 11.58
C TRP A 225 0.78 -4.52 12.28
N ASP A 226 0.30 -3.94 13.38
CA ASP A 226 1.05 -2.93 14.13
C ASP A 226 2.41 -3.43 14.60
N SER A 227 2.50 -4.70 14.98
CA SER A 227 3.74 -5.32 15.46
C SER A 227 4.82 -5.44 14.38
N TYR A 228 4.44 -5.52 13.09
CA TYR A 228 5.36 -5.53 11.95
C TYR A 228 5.67 -4.11 11.47
N VAL A 229 4.63 -3.27 11.31
CA VAL A 229 4.76 -1.88 10.85
C VAL A 229 5.59 -1.01 11.81
N GLU A 230 5.72 -1.40 13.08
CA GLU A 230 6.65 -0.77 14.01
C GLU A 230 8.08 -0.67 13.42
N TYR A 231 8.52 -1.69 12.70
CA TYR A 231 9.86 -1.79 12.11
C TYR A 231 9.92 -1.46 10.61
N LEU A 232 8.78 -1.26 9.96
CA LEU A 232 8.64 -0.98 8.53
C LEU A 232 8.22 0.46 8.28
N ASP A 233 8.34 0.92 7.04
CA ASP A 233 7.76 2.19 6.59
C ASP A 233 6.28 2.06 6.25
N GLY A 234 5.80 0.83 6.04
CA GLY A 234 4.39 0.59 5.79
C GLY A 234 4.04 -0.87 5.53
N GLY A 235 2.79 -1.08 5.17
CA GLY A 235 2.24 -2.38 4.83
C GLY A 235 1.31 -2.35 3.62
N PHE A 236 1.12 -3.51 3.04
CA PHE A 236 0.20 -3.77 1.94
C PHE A 236 -0.81 -4.83 2.36
N ASP A 237 -2.11 -4.52 2.25
CA ASP A 237 -3.19 -5.49 2.43
C ASP A 237 -3.73 -5.89 1.05
N GLU A 238 -3.23 -7.03 0.56
CA GLU A 238 -3.52 -7.54 -0.78
C GLU A 238 -4.99 -7.93 -0.95
N TRP A 239 -5.66 -8.34 0.13
CA TRP A 239 -7.07 -8.75 0.10
C TRP A 239 -7.91 -7.84 1.01
N TRP A 240 -8.19 -6.62 0.53
CA TRP A 240 -8.82 -5.59 1.33
C TRP A 240 -10.29 -5.35 0.95
N LEU A 241 -11.20 -5.53 1.90
CA LEU A 241 -12.66 -5.28 1.89
C LEU A 241 -13.47 -6.01 0.83
N THR A 242 -12.95 -6.30 -0.35
CA THR A 242 -13.68 -6.99 -1.41
C THR A 242 -12.86 -8.18 -1.91
N PHE A 243 -13.48 -9.34 -1.92
CA PHE A 243 -12.88 -10.63 -2.32
C PHE A 243 -13.52 -11.15 -3.61
N GLY A 244 -14.25 -10.29 -4.32
CA GLY A 244 -15.04 -10.54 -5.52
C GLY A 244 -16.24 -9.60 -5.57
N ASP A 245 -17.09 -9.72 -6.59
CA ASP A 245 -18.24 -8.81 -6.78
C ASP A 245 -19.31 -8.91 -5.69
N LYS A 246 -19.41 -10.05 -5.02
CA LYS A 246 -20.45 -10.37 -4.04
C LYS A 246 -19.91 -10.66 -2.65
N ASP A 247 -18.64 -10.89 -2.53
CA ASP A 247 -17.97 -11.17 -1.28
C ASP A 247 -17.36 -9.87 -0.75
N LEU A 248 -18.18 -9.13 -0.02
CA LEU A 248 -17.89 -7.80 0.49
C LEU A 248 -17.87 -7.83 2.01
N LEU A 249 -16.74 -7.48 2.60
CA LEU A 249 -16.56 -7.45 4.05
C LEU A 249 -17.48 -6.41 4.69
N SER A 250 -18.34 -6.84 5.60
CA SER A 250 -19.20 -5.95 6.38
C SER A 250 -18.64 -5.70 7.80
N GLU A 251 -19.25 -4.79 8.55
CA GLU A 251 -18.80 -4.52 9.92
C GLU A 251 -18.97 -5.74 10.83
N TYR A 252 -20.09 -6.38 10.75
CA TYR A 252 -20.34 -7.57 11.58
C TYR A 252 -20.78 -8.74 10.72
N PRO A 253 -20.23 -9.92 10.96
CA PRO A 253 -19.22 -10.31 11.99
C PRO A 253 -17.75 -10.08 11.54
N GLU A 254 -17.51 -9.58 10.37
CA GLU A 254 -16.23 -9.65 9.64
C GLU A 254 -15.24 -8.56 10.01
N GLY A 255 -15.71 -7.42 10.54
CA GLY A 255 -14.84 -6.37 11.05
C GLY A 255 -14.32 -5.41 10.01
N TRP A 256 -15.20 -4.85 9.17
CA TRP A 256 -14.87 -3.75 8.24
C TRP A 256 -14.11 -2.61 8.92
N SER A 257 -14.52 -2.22 10.12
CA SER A 257 -13.89 -1.12 10.87
C SER A 257 -12.41 -1.39 11.19
N ARG A 258 -11.99 -2.65 11.37
CA ARG A 258 -10.58 -2.97 11.63
C ARG A 258 -9.69 -2.58 10.47
N GLN A 259 -10.10 -2.92 9.24
CA GLN A 259 -9.32 -2.59 8.04
C GLN A 259 -9.31 -1.09 7.75
N VAL A 260 -10.43 -0.39 7.95
CA VAL A 260 -10.48 1.06 7.73
C VAL A 260 -9.75 1.82 8.84
N ALA A 261 -9.89 1.40 10.10
CA ALA A 261 -9.19 2.01 11.22
C ALA A 261 -7.65 1.83 11.10
N GLN A 262 -7.19 0.74 10.48
CA GLN A 262 -5.76 0.52 10.25
C GLN A 262 -5.15 1.61 9.37
N ILE A 263 -5.83 2.01 8.29
CA ILE A 263 -5.40 3.14 7.45
C ILE A 263 -5.26 4.40 8.29
N ALA A 264 -6.28 4.75 9.09
CA ALA A 264 -6.26 5.95 9.91
C ALA A 264 -5.13 5.92 10.98
N ALA A 265 -4.85 4.73 11.53
CA ALA A 265 -3.78 4.55 12.52
C ALA A 265 -2.39 4.72 11.89
N ASP A 266 -2.20 4.22 10.68
CA ASP A 266 -0.95 4.33 9.94
C ASP A 266 -0.72 5.75 9.44
N GLU A 267 -1.75 6.42 8.92
CA GLU A 267 -1.70 7.86 8.57
C GLU A 267 -1.24 8.71 9.76
N ALA A 268 -1.78 8.45 10.96
CA ALA A 268 -1.39 9.17 12.17
C ALA A 268 0.07 8.95 12.58
N LYS A 269 0.68 7.85 12.13
CA LYS A 269 2.10 7.50 12.37
C LYS A 269 3.01 7.89 11.20
N GLY A 270 2.47 8.41 10.08
CA GLY A 270 3.21 8.67 8.84
C GLY A 270 3.68 7.39 8.15
N LYS A 271 2.94 6.29 8.31
CA LYS A 271 3.22 5.00 7.70
C LYS A 271 2.44 4.83 6.40
N ILE A 272 3.06 4.18 5.43
CA ILE A 272 2.45 3.83 4.15
C ILE A 272 1.45 2.68 4.37
N THR A 273 0.24 2.81 3.80
CA THR A 273 -0.72 1.71 3.75
C THR A 273 -1.24 1.56 2.32
N TRP A 274 -0.89 0.48 1.65
CA TRP A 274 -1.48 0.14 0.36
C TRP A 274 -2.59 -0.88 0.55
N VAL A 275 -3.69 -0.67 -0.14
CA VAL A 275 -4.86 -1.56 -0.06
C VAL A 275 -5.30 -1.99 -1.46
N GLN A 276 -5.61 -3.30 -1.61
CA GLN A 276 -6.00 -3.89 -2.88
C GLN A 276 -7.37 -4.58 -2.79
N PRO A 277 -8.44 -3.92 -3.21
CA PRO A 277 -9.73 -4.57 -3.39
C PRO A 277 -9.75 -5.46 -4.64
N HIS A 278 -10.39 -6.63 -4.56
CA HIS A 278 -10.54 -7.60 -5.64
C HIS A 278 -11.98 -7.66 -6.13
N HIS A 279 -12.21 -7.40 -7.42
CA HIS A 279 -13.54 -7.49 -8.07
C HIS A 279 -13.41 -7.43 -9.60
N SER A 280 -14.49 -7.74 -10.32
CA SER A 280 -14.51 -7.75 -11.80
C SER A 280 -14.53 -6.36 -12.47
N GLY A 281 -14.41 -5.29 -11.69
CA GLY A 281 -14.64 -3.91 -12.15
C GLY A 281 -16.09 -3.45 -11.97
N ALA A 282 -16.93 -4.25 -11.28
CA ALA A 282 -18.32 -3.89 -10.99
C ALA A 282 -18.42 -2.66 -10.07
N GLU A 283 -19.45 -1.85 -10.31
CA GLU A 283 -19.62 -0.55 -9.65
C GLU A 283 -19.82 -0.62 -8.13
N GLN A 284 -20.55 -1.62 -7.63
CA GLN A 284 -20.85 -1.70 -6.21
C GLN A 284 -19.60 -2.01 -5.36
N PRO A 285 -18.81 -3.08 -5.64
CA PRO A 285 -17.59 -3.36 -4.89
C PRO A 285 -16.57 -2.23 -5.02
N PHE A 286 -16.39 -1.67 -6.22
CA PHE A 286 -15.53 -0.50 -6.41
C PHE A 286 -15.92 0.66 -5.49
N ARG A 287 -17.17 1.11 -5.53
CA ARG A 287 -17.64 2.25 -4.73
C ARG A 287 -17.57 1.98 -3.24
N TYR A 288 -17.84 0.75 -2.84
CA TYR A 288 -17.74 0.36 -1.44
C TYR A 288 -16.30 0.45 -0.94
N ALA A 289 -15.35 -0.15 -1.66
CA ALA A 289 -13.94 -0.10 -1.32
C ALA A 289 -13.39 1.32 -1.41
N PHE A 290 -13.63 2.03 -2.51
CA PHE A 290 -13.12 3.39 -2.72
C PHE A 290 -13.64 4.39 -1.68
N ALA A 291 -14.93 4.37 -1.38
CA ALA A 291 -15.49 5.22 -0.32
C ALA A 291 -14.93 4.84 1.06
N SER A 292 -14.77 3.54 1.35
CA SER A 292 -14.17 3.08 2.61
C SER A 292 -12.71 3.54 2.76
N TYR A 293 -11.92 3.48 1.70
CA TYR A 293 -10.57 4.03 1.64
C TYR A 293 -10.57 5.53 1.94
N LEU A 294 -11.40 6.31 1.25
CA LEU A 294 -11.47 7.76 1.44
C LEU A 294 -11.94 8.19 2.83
N LEU A 295 -12.65 7.34 3.59
CA LEU A 295 -13.00 7.65 4.99
C LEU A 295 -11.76 7.81 5.86
N ALA A 296 -10.68 7.08 5.58
CA ALA A 296 -9.51 7.04 6.45
C ALA A 296 -8.23 7.58 5.80
N ALA A 297 -8.13 7.54 4.47
CA ALA A 297 -6.93 7.94 3.74
C ALA A 297 -6.55 9.42 3.93
N GLY A 298 -5.26 9.66 3.95
CA GLY A 298 -4.60 10.95 3.97
C GLY A 298 -3.50 11.00 2.90
N SER A 299 -2.28 11.32 3.30
CA SER A 299 -1.13 11.49 2.40
C SER A 299 -0.22 10.27 2.27
N HIS A 300 -0.51 9.17 2.96
CA HIS A 300 0.36 7.99 2.99
C HIS A 300 -0.36 6.70 2.55
N ALA A 301 -1.69 6.71 2.49
CA ALA A 301 -2.45 5.57 2.02
C ALA A 301 -2.65 5.63 0.51
N ALA A 302 -2.57 4.47 -0.16
CA ALA A 302 -2.84 4.36 -1.59
C ALA A 302 -3.73 3.15 -1.89
N ILE A 303 -4.55 3.27 -2.94
CA ILE A 303 -5.46 2.22 -3.39
C ILE A 303 -5.19 1.88 -4.86
N SER A 304 -5.24 0.59 -5.17
CA SER A 304 -5.31 0.11 -6.55
C SER A 304 -6.16 -1.16 -6.58
N GLU A 305 -7.22 -1.15 -7.40
CA GLU A 305 -8.06 -2.33 -7.58
C GLU A 305 -7.38 -3.36 -8.49
N ILE A 306 -7.65 -4.64 -8.25
CA ILE A 306 -7.35 -5.69 -9.21
C ILE A 306 -8.66 -6.28 -9.73
N GLN A 307 -8.81 -6.34 -11.06
CA GLN A 307 -10.07 -6.76 -11.67
C GLN A 307 -10.21 -8.29 -11.80
N GLU A 308 -9.11 -9.01 -11.77
CA GLU A 308 -9.08 -10.47 -11.75
C GLU A 308 -8.12 -10.95 -10.66
N THR A 309 -8.41 -12.10 -10.05
CA THR A 309 -7.81 -12.52 -8.80
C THR A 309 -6.32 -12.83 -8.86
N ASP A 310 -5.72 -13.07 -10.04
CA ASP A 310 -4.32 -13.49 -10.14
C ASP A 310 -3.57 -12.81 -11.30
N ARG A 311 -4.04 -11.64 -11.74
CA ARG A 311 -3.43 -10.95 -12.88
C ARG A 311 -2.82 -9.62 -12.48
N TYR A 312 -1.51 -9.61 -12.41
CA TYR A 312 -0.68 -8.41 -12.22
C TYR A 312 -0.02 -7.97 -13.53
N ASP A 313 -0.70 -8.21 -14.66
CA ASP A 313 -0.14 -8.06 -16.01
C ASP A 313 -0.06 -6.60 -16.44
N ASP A 314 -1.15 -5.88 -16.22
CA ASP A 314 -1.31 -4.49 -16.63
C ASP A 314 -1.56 -3.60 -15.42
N ALA A 315 -1.34 -2.31 -15.59
CA ALA A 315 -1.79 -1.35 -14.62
C ALA A 315 -3.31 -1.43 -14.46
N ALA A 316 -3.79 -1.40 -13.21
CA ALA A 316 -5.21 -1.38 -12.92
C ALA A 316 -5.90 -0.25 -13.69
N ALA A 317 -7.15 -0.49 -14.13
CA ALA A 317 -7.92 0.49 -14.85
C ALA A 317 -8.04 1.79 -14.05
N TRP A 318 -7.78 2.92 -14.73
CA TRP A 318 -7.93 4.21 -14.09
C TRP A 318 -9.40 4.60 -13.99
N ARG A 319 -9.86 4.85 -12.78
CA ARG A 319 -11.21 5.30 -12.52
C ARG A 319 -11.28 6.84 -12.56
N PRO A 320 -12.27 7.45 -13.22
CA PRO A 320 -12.44 8.92 -13.19
C PRO A 320 -12.56 9.50 -11.79
N GLU A 321 -13.00 8.69 -10.83
CA GLU A 321 -13.13 9.05 -9.41
C GLU A 321 -11.79 9.33 -8.75
N TYR A 322 -10.71 8.75 -9.23
CA TYR A 322 -9.36 8.99 -8.70
C TYR A 322 -8.87 10.42 -8.96
N ASP A 323 -9.37 11.04 -10.04
CA ASP A 323 -9.05 12.43 -10.37
C ASP A 323 -9.89 13.46 -9.54
N TRP A 324 -10.81 12.99 -8.68
CA TRP A 324 -11.65 13.91 -7.94
C TRP A 324 -10.90 14.54 -6.78
N ASN A 325 -10.78 15.86 -6.81
CA ASN A 325 -10.29 16.62 -5.68
C ASN A 325 -11.45 16.92 -4.72
N LEU A 326 -11.43 16.29 -3.56
CA LEU A 326 -12.39 16.54 -2.48
C LEU A 326 -11.90 17.66 -1.53
N GLY A 327 -10.67 18.14 -1.71
CA GLY A 327 -10.00 19.06 -0.78
C GLY A 327 -9.66 18.39 0.54
N GLU A 328 -9.19 19.21 1.49
CA GLU A 328 -8.81 18.72 2.81
C GLU A 328 -10.01 18.17 3.61
N PRO A 329 -9.80 17.07 4.36
CA PRO A 329 -10.82 16.56 5.25
C PRO A 329 -11.09 17.54 6.40
N ALA A 330 -12.36 17.83 6.67
CA ALA A 330 -12.78 18.74 7.74
C ALA A 330 -12.54 18.14 9.14
N ALA A 331 -12.61 16.81 9.26
CA ALA A 331 -12.43 16.04 10.50
C ALA A 331 -12.21 14.54 10.17
N PRO A 332 -11.82 13.71 11.15
CA PRO A 332 -11.91 12.26 11.02
C PRO A 332 -13.35 11.81 10.68
N TYR A 333 -13.48 10.62 10.09
CA TYR A 333 -14.79 10.04 9.84
C TYR A 333 -15.54 9.74 11.14
N TYR A 334 -16.88 9.73 11.04
CA TYR A 334 -17.77 9.50 12.17
C TYR A 334 -19.01 8.72 11.77
N GLU A 335 -19.63 8.08 12.74
CA GLU A 335 -20.86 7.28 12.54
C GLU A 335 -22.09 8.20 12.54
N VAL A 336 -22.96 8.05 11.53
CA VAL A 336 -24.22 8.81 11.39
C VAL A 336 -25.48 7.97 11.62
N ALA A 337 -25.35 6.65 11.56
CA ALA A 337 -26.33 5.64 11.92
C ALA A 337 -25.56 4.35 12.18
N ALA A 338 -26.20 3.32 12.76
CA ALA A 338 -25.57 2.04 13.07
C ALA A 338 -24.81 1.48 11.85
N ASN A 339 -23.47 1.41 11.94
CA ASN A 339 -22.53 0.99 10.90
C ASN A 339 -22.63 1.80 9.60
N VAL A 340 -23.06 3.06 9.68
CA VAL A 340 -23.08 4.00 8.55
C VAL A 340 -22.18 5.17 8.88
N PHE A 341 -21.13 5.34 8.09
CA PHE A 341 -20.06 6.28 8.36
C PHE A 341 -20.02 7.43 7.33
N ARG A 342 -19.52 8.56 7.80
CA ARG A 342 -19.38 9.79 7.02
C ARG A 342 -18.04 10.46 7.28
N ARG A 343 -17.44 11.00 6.23
CA ARG A 343 -16.35 11.98 6.31
C ARG A 343 -16.67 13.16 5.42
N ASP A 344 -16.53 14.37 5.96
CA ASP A 344 -16.72 15.60 5.22
C ASP A 344 -15.37 16.18 4.79
N PHE A 345 -15.35 16.69 3.59
CA PHE A 345 -14.22 17.38 2.96
C PHE A 345 -14.61 18.80 2.56
N ALA A 346 -13.62 19.65 2.28
CA ALA A 346 -13.86 20.99 1.79
C ALA A 346 -14.79 20.99 0.56
N CYS A 347 -14.59 20.05 -0.38
CA CYS A 347 -15.27 19.99 -1.66
C CYS A 347 -16.17 18.75 -1.83
N GLY A 348 -16.49 18.04 -0.76
CA GLY A 348 -17.30 16.83 -0.86
C GLY A 348 -17.68 16.16 0.45
N THR A 349 -18.35 15.03 0.33
CA THR A 349 -18.73 14.15 1.44
C THR A 349 -18.62 12.70 1.00
N VAL A 350 -18.01 11.87 1.83
CA VAL A 350 -17.93 10.42 1.62
C VAL A 350 -18.85 9.72 2.62
N LEU A 351 -19.62 8.75 2.13
CA LEU A 351 -20.55 7.96 2.92
C LEU A 351 -20.33 6.48 2.66
N VAL A 352 -20.36 5.67 3.71
CA VAL A 352 -20.30 4.20 3.63
C VAL A 352 -21.34 3.58 4.54
N ASN A 353 -22.08 2.61 4.03
CA ASN A 353 -22.90 1.70 4.83
C ASN A 353 -22.19 0.35 4.93
N ALA A 354 -21.54 0.09 6.05
CA ALA A 354 -20.80 -1.14 6.32
C ALA A 354 -21.69 -2.28 6.86
N ASN A 355 -23.01 -2.09 6.93
CA ASN A 355 -23.93 -3.18 7.25
C ASN A 355 -23.88 -4.26 6.17
N LYS A 356 -24.21 -5.47 6.56
CA LYS A 356 -24.22 -6.66 5.71
C LYS A 356 -25.00 -6.45 4.41
N THR A 357 -24.51 -7.03 3.31
CA THR A 357 -25.23 -7.06 2.03
C THR A 357 -26.66 -7.55 2.21
N GLY A 358 -27.60 -6.85 1.59
CA GLY A 358 -29.05 -7.14 1.72
C GLY A 358 -29.72 -6.52 2.96
N SER A 359 -29.00 -5.81 3.82
CA SER A 359 -29.60 -5.01 4.90
C SER A 359 -30.44 -3.86 4.33
N SER A 360 -31.44 -3.43 5.12
CA SER A 360 -32.26 -2.27 4.73
C SER A 360 -31.42 -1.03 4.46
N ALA A 361 -31.76 -0.32 3.40
CA ALA A 361 -31.04 0.90 3.04
C ALA A 361 -31.22 1.98 4.11
N VAL A 362 -30.12 2.68 4.41
CA VAL A 362 -30.12 3.85 5.31
C VAL A 362 -30.07 5.11 4.47
N THR A 363 -30.98 6.05 4.74
CA THR A 363 -31.00 7.35 4.03
C THR A 363 -30.26 8.38 4.87
N VAL A 364 -29.17 8.91 4.30
CA VAL A 364 -28.38 9.99 4.89
C VAL A 364 -28.76 11.31 4.22
N ARG A 365 -29.13 12.32 5.03
CA ARG A 365 -29.42 13.68 4.54
C ARG A 365 -28.13 14.51 4.49
N LEU A 366 -28.04 15.36 3.48
CA LEU A 366 -26.95 16.30 3.29
C LEU A 366 -27.40 17.70 3.71
N PRO A 367 -26.53 18.52 4.34
CA PRO A 367 -26.87 19.90 4.73
C PRO A 367 -27.14 20.77 3.48
N GLU A 368 -26.49 20.47 2.38
CA GLU A 368 -26.62 21.16 1.09
C GLU A 368 -26.69 20.15 -0.06
N ALA A 369 -27.07 20.63 -1.25
CA ALA A 369 -27.09 19.79 -2.43
C ALA A 369 -25.66 19.53 -2.92
N GLN A 370 -25.34 18.27 -3.19
CA GLN A 370 -24.06 17.84 -3.75
C GLN A 370 -24.27 16.98 -5.02
N LYS A 371 -23.27 16.89 -5.87
CA LYS A 371 -23.32 16.02 -7.06
C LYS A 371 -22.89 14.62 -6.66
N ASN A 372 -23.70 13.63 -7.02
CA ASN A 372 -23.33 12.22 -6.89
C ASN A 372 -22.40 11.79 -8.04
N GLU A 373 -22.02 10.53 -8.05
CA GLU A 373 -21.10 9.92 -9.03
C GLU A 373 -21.62 10.05 -10.48
N LYS A 374 -22.94 10.14 -10.65
CA LYS A 374 -23.60 10.35 -11.97
C LYS A 374 -23.74 11.84 -12.33
N GLY A 375 -23.23 12.75 -11.51
CA GLY A 375 -23.33 14.19 -11.69
C GLY A 375 -24.71 14.78 -11.33
N ALA A 376 -25.65 13.97 -10.82
CA ALA A 376 -26.95 14.45 -10.38
C ALA A 376 -26.85 15.18 -9.04
N SER A 377 -27.55 16.31 -8.91
CA SER A 377 -27.65 17.08 -7.65
C SER A 377 -28.60 16.40 -6.68
N VAL A 378 -28.11 16.00 -5.52
CA VAL A 378 -28.87 15.27 -4.48
C VAL A 378 -28.78 15.97 -3.13
N ARG A 379 -29.82 15.88 -2.30
CA ARG A 379 -29.85 16.33 -0.90
C ARG A 379 -29.95 15.17 0.10
N SER A 380 -30.02 13.95 -0.39
CA SER A 380 -29.98 12.74 0.41
C SER A 380 -29.48 11.57 -0.43
N VAL A 381 -28.86 10.60 0.22
CA VAL A 381 -28.38 9.38 -0.41
C VAL A 381 -28.97 8.19 0.33
N SER A 382 -29.53 7.24 -0.41
CA SER A 382 -30.00 5.96 0.11
C SER A 382 -28.90 4.92 -0.11
N LEU A 383 -28.36 4.37 0.98
CA LEU A 383 -27.24 3.45 1.01
C LEU A 383 -27.71 2.06 1.45
N PRO A 384 -27.87 1.09 0.57
CA PRO A 384 -27.97 -0.32 0.94
C PRO A 384 -26.75 -0.80 1.71
N GLY A 385 -26.82 -1.95 2.36
CA GLY A 385 -25.66 -2.57 3.02
C GLY A 385 -24.51 -2.82 2.05
N THR A 386 -23.26 -2.71 2.51
CA THR A 386 -22.01 -2.80 1.72
C THR A 386 -22.03 -1.90 0.47
N THR A 387 -22.37 -0.62 0.67
CA THR A 387 -22.30 0.39 -0.39
C THR A 387 -21.60 1.65 0.09
N GLY A 388 -20.94 2.33 -0.84
CA GLY A 388 -20.31 3.63 -0.64
C GLY A 388 -20.81 4.66 -1.63
N SER A 389 -20.66 5.93 -1.29
CA SER A 389 -20.96 7.07 -2.17
C SER A 389 -19.98 8.20 -1.92
N VAL A 390 -19.45 8.76 -2.99
CA VAL A 390 -18.57 9.92 -2.97
C VAL A 390 -19.29 11.08 -3.65
N LEU A 391 -19.55 12.11 -2.86
CA LEU A 391 -20.33 13.27 -3.27
C LEU A 391 -19.43 14.49 -3.43
N ARG A 392 -19.69 15.34 -4.40
CA ARG A 392 -18.88 16.53 -4.70
C ARG A 392 -19.71 17.80 -4.62
N LYS A 393 -19.11 18.86 -4.16
CA LYS A 393 -19.63 20.23 -4.20
C LYS A 393 -18.55 21.17 -4.74
N ALA A 394 -18.92 22.41 -5.08
CA ALA A 394 -17.91 23.43 -5.39
C ALA A 394 -17.03 23.68 -4.15
N CYS A 395 -15.75 23.85 -4.36
CA CYS A 395 -14.80 24.29 -3.34
C CYS A 395 -15.00 25.76 -2.97
#